data_32d33707a66220a540aff7021fc688d6
#
_entry.id   32d33707a66220a540aff7021fc688d6
#
_cell.length_a   1.000
_cell.length_b   1.000
_cell.length_c   1.000
_cell.angle_alpha   90.00
_cell.angle_beta   90.00
_cell.angle_gamma   90.00
#
_symmetry.space_group_name_H-M   'P 1'
#
loop_
_entity.id
_entity.type
_entity.pdbx_description
1 polymer ?
#
loop_
_entity_poly.entity_id
_entity_poly.type
_entity_poly.pdbx_seq_one_letter_code
_entity_poly.pdbx_strand_id
1 'polypeptide(L)'
;MKILKVAGVSALGKSGPEGMADKVVSELGVEAEDVVIDNSNVEESGKVVYEKAKSVFNEDEKAVFVGGDHSISYPIVKAFNESFEDSFLIVFDAHADCDYSSKEPTHEEWLRGVVEAGFKPENIVLIGARKMWDVEKKFLREKGIKVFGEVYDLEAIGDYVTENAMGKDVYVSVDIDVLDPAVAPGVSYSEPNGLSSKELFYLLRRIFCIKSLRAIDVVEVDVVKDEKYDFRTVKVAAKIVDEFLKS
;
A
#
# COMPACT_ATOMS: atom_id res chain seq x y z
N MET A 1 -6.21 14.19 11.37
CA MET A 1 -5.48 13.15 10.63
C MET A 1 -4.90 12.15 11.62
N LYS A 2 -5.09 10.86 11.40
CA LYS A 2 -4.60 9.79 12.29
C LYS A 2 -3.43 9.05 11.67
N ILE A 3 -2.45 8.68 12.48
CA ILE A 3 -1.35 7.80 12.09
C ILE A 3 -1.49 6.52 12.90
N LEU A 4 -1.59 5.39 12.21
CA LEU A 4 -1.79 4.08 12.82
C LEU A 4 -0.62 3.16 12.48
N LYS A 5 -0.07 2.50 13.48
CA LYS A 5 0.94 1.46 13.32
C LYS A 5 0.25 0.09 13.24
N VAL A 6 0.46 -0.61 12.14
CA VAL A 6 -0.13 -1.93 11.88
C VAL A 6 0.99 -2.92 11.58
N ALA A 7 1.61 -3.46 12.62
CA ALA A 7 2.75 -4.38 12.49
C ALA A 7 2.32 -5.80 12.08
N GLY A 8 1.41 -5.89 11.07
CA GLY A 8 0.88 -7.14 10.56
C GLY A 8 1.85 -7.85 9.62
N VAL A 9 2.04 -9.14 9.83
CA VAL A 9 2.80 -10.02 8.96
C VAL A 9 2.05 -11.34 8.84
N SER A 10 1.32 -11.51 7.73
CA SER A 10 0.62 -12.76 7.44
C SER A 10 1.47 -13.73 6.63
N ALA A 11 2.61 -13.28 6.18
CA ALA A 11 3.43 -13.99 5.26
C ALA A 11 4.36 -14.99 5.93
N LEU A 12 4.00 -16.25 5.90
CA LEU A 12 4.92 -17.39 5.76
C LEU A 12 6.24 -17.31 6.58
N GLY A 13 6.18 -16.73 7.80
CA GLY A 13 7.30 -16.77 8.74
C GLY A 13 8.44 -15.77 8.49
N LYS A 14 8.21 -14.67 7.80
CA LYS A 14 9.20 -13.60 7.62
C LYS A 14 8.96 -12.46 8.61
N SER A 15 9.95 -12.21 9.48
CA SER A 15 9.89 -11.18 10.53
C SER A 15 10.37 -9.78 10.12
N GLY A 16 10.83 -9.61 8.87
CA GLY A 16 11.45 -8.35 8.42
C GLY A 16 10.54 -7.13 8.46
N PRO A 17 9.34 -7.17 7.87
CA PRO A 17 8.40 -6.05 7.85
C PRO A 17 7.74 -5.75 9.20
N GLU A 18 7.74 -6.68 10.15
CA GLU A 18 7.07 -6.52 11.46
C GLU A 18 7.56 -5.28 12.23
N GLY A 19 8.86 -4.96 12.14
CA GLY A 19 9.44 -3.80 12.80
C GLY A 19 9.30 -2.46 12.07
N MET A 20 8.67 -2.46 10.88
CA MET A 20 8.60 -1.29 10.01
C MET A 20 7.87 -0.12 10.66
N ALA A 21 6.69 -0.37 11.22
CA ALA A 21 5.82 0.69 11.73
C ALA A 21 6.52 1.53 12.80
N ASP A 22 7.15 0.89 13.78
CA ASP A 22 7.88 1.58 14.84
C ASP A 22 9.08 2.37 14.30
N LYS A 23 9.80 1.79 13.34
CA LYS A 23 11.00 2.43 12.81
C LYS A 23 10.68 3.65 11.96
N VAL A 24 9.64 3.57 11.11
CA VAL A 24 9.18 4.69 10.27
C VAL A 24 8.61 5.82 11.13
N VAL A 25 7.77 5.51 12.12
CA VAL A 25 7.18 6.50 13.03
C VAL A 25 8.27 7.16 13.90
N SER A 26 9.25 6.39 14.36
CA SER A 26 10.41 6.94 15.08
C SER A 26 11.25 7.89 14.21
N GLU A 27 11.46 7.57 12.93
CA GLU A 27 12.18 8.43 11.99
C GLU A 27 11.43 9.74 11.72
N LEU A 28 10.09 9.68 11.71
CA LEU A 28 9.23 10.88 11.57
C LEU A 28 9.22 11.75 12.82
N GLY A 29 9.42 11.18 13.99
CA GLY A 29 9.31 11.90 15.27
C GLY A 29 7.89 12.36 15.59
N VAL A 30 6.86 11.60 15.19
CA VAL A 30 5.44 11.89 15.41
C VAL A 30 4.80 10.86 16.34
N GLU A 31 3.67 11.24 16.94
CA GLU A 31 2.84 10.29 17.70
C GLU A 31 1.98 9.47 16.73
N ALA A 32 1.81 8.18 17.03
CA ALA A 32 0.99 7.26 16.27
C ALA A 32 0.28 6.28 17.22
N GLU A 33 -0.88 5.82 16.82
CA GLU A 33 -1.67 4.84 17.56
C GLU A 33 -1.29 3.43 17.15
N ASP A 34 -1.06 2.54 18.11
CA ASP A 34 -0.80 1.12 17.86
C ASP A 34 -2.11 0.36 17.60
N VAL A 35 -2.19 -0.35 16.49
CA VAL A 35 -3.19 -1.39 16.25
C VAL A 35 -2.62 -2.70 16.76
N VAL A 36 -3.06 -3.11 17.94
CA VAL A 36 -2.52 -4.31 18.61
C VAL A 36 -3.10 -5.57 17.95
N ILE A 37 -2.24 -6.36 17.33
CA ILE A 37 -2.58 -7.59 16.60
C ILE A 37 -1.69 -8.76 17.04
N ASP A 38 -2.12 -9.98 16.72
CA ASP A 38 -1.37 -11.21 16.96
C ASP A 38 -1.08 -11.91 15.62
N ASN A 39 0.15 -11.78 15.15
CA ASN A 39 0.60 -12.38 13.88
C ASN A 39 0.51 -13.93 13.85
N SER A 40 0.28 -14.59 14.99
CA SER A 40 -0.02 -16.03 15.03
C SER A 40 -1.48 -16.37 14.68
N ASN A 41 -2.36 -15.37 14.67
CA ASN A 41 -3.78 -15.52 14.36
C ASN A 41 -4.21 -14.49 13.29
N VAL A 42 -3.95 -14.82 12.04
CA VAL A 42 -4.19 -13.92 10.88
C VAL A 42 -5.66 -13.50 10.76
N GLU A 43 -6.61 -14.43 10.97
CA GLU A 43 -8.04 -14.12 10.87
C GLU A 43 -8.49 -13.09 11.92
N GLU A 44 -8.07 -13.25 13.15
CA GLU A 44 -8.43 -12.31 14.23
C GLU A 44 -7.73 -10.97 14.04
N SER A 45 -6.45 -10.98 13.68
CA SER A 45 -5.70 -9.76 13.36
C SER A 45 -6.33 -8.98 12.21
N GLY A 46 -6.74 -9.66 11.14
CA GLY A 46 -7.46 -9.04 10.04
C GLY A 46 -8.77 -8.36 10.48
N LYS A 47 -9.52 -8.99 11.39
CA LYS A 47 -10.74 -8.37 11.97
C LYS A 47 -10.42 -7.13 12.80
N VAL A 48 -9.39 -7.18 13.64
CA VAL A 48 -8.96 -6.02 14.45
C VAL A 48 -8.57 -4.84 13.56
N VAL A 49 -7.76 -5.10 12.51
CA VAL A 49 -7.34 -4.08 11.55
C VAL A 49 -8.55 -3.50 10.80
N TYR A 50 -9.47 -4.37 10.33
CA TYR A 50 -10.68 -3.95 9.63
C TYR A 50 -11.56 -3.04 10.52
N GLU A 51 -11.87 -3.45 11.74
CA GLU A 51 -12.72 -2.67 12.66
C GLU A 51 -12.07 -1.33 13.02
N LYS A 52 -10.75 -1.32 13.21
CA LYS A 52 -10.02 -0.07 13.45
C LYS A 52 -10.07 0.86 12.25
N ALA A 53 -9.81 0.37 11.06
CA ALA A 53 -9.89 1.16 9.82
C ALA A 53 -11.31 1.70 9.60
N LYS A 54 -12.33 0.85 9.79
CA LYS A 54 -13.75 1.22 9.70
C LYS A 54 -14.11 2.36 10.65
N SER A 55 -13.64 2.29 11.90
CA SER A 55 -13.83 3.36 12.88
C SER A 55 -13.24 4.68 12.41
N VAL A 56 -12.01 4.66 11.87
CA VAL A 56 -11.32 5.85 11.38
C VAL A 56 -12.05 6.48 10.20
N PHE A 57 -12.48 5.67 9.23
CA PHE A 57 -13.19 6.17 8.05
C PHE A 57 -14.58 6.74 8.39
N ASN A 58 -15.28 6.16 9.39
CA ASN A 58 -16.56 6.68 9.88
C ASN A 58 -16.43 8.05 10.57
N GLU A 59 -15.26 8.40 11.07
CA GLU A 59 -14.99 9.73 11.69
C GLU A 59 -14.64 10.80 10.62
N ASP A 60 -14.63 10.44 9.33
CA ASP A 60 -14.28 11.30 8.19
C ASP A 60 -12.87 11.92 8.32
N GLU A 61 -11.95 11.20 8.98
CA GLU A 61 -10.58 11.65 9.15
C GLU A 61 -9.66 11.06 8.08
N LYS A 62 -8.71 11.88 7.61
CA LYS A 62 -7.58 11.39 6.82
C LYS A 62 -6.70 10.48 7.69
N ALA A 63 -6.21 9.40 7.12
CA ALA A 63 -5.42 8.41 7.84
C ALA A 63 -4.16 7.95 7.09
N VAL A 64 -3.13 7.63 7.87
CA VAL A 64 -1.94 6.91 7.42
C VAL A 64 -1.86 5.59 8.18
N PHE A 65 -1.74 4.50 7.46
CA PHE A 65 -1.44 3.20 8.04
C PHE A 65 0.02 2.86 7.71
N VAL A 66 0.84 2.75 8.73
CA VAL A 66 2.24 2.35 8.57
C VAL A 66 2.32 0.88 8.92
N GLY A 67 2.64 0.08 7.93
CA GLY A 67 2.47 -1.35 8.03
C GLY A 67 3.70 -2.14 8.38
N GLY A 68 3.44 -3.41 8.35
CA GLY A 68 4.24 -4.57 8.17
C GLY A 68 4.27 -4.98 6.69
N ASP A 69 3.81 -6.20 6.39
CA ASP A 69 3.70 -6.67 5.00
C ASP A 69 2.41 -6.19 4.30
N HIS A 70 2.30 -6.43 3.00
CA HIS A 70 1.17 -5.94 2.19
C HIS A 70 -0.19 -6.58 2.54
N SER A 71 -0.22 -7.65 3.33
CA SER A 71 -1.46 -8.29 3.77
C SER A 71 -2.37 -7.37 4.58
N ILE A 72 -1.80 -6.37 5.29
CA ILE A 72 -2.59 -5.42 6.07
C ILE A 72 -3.52 -4.58 5.20
N SER A 73 -3.17 -4.38 3.93
CA SER A 73 -3.95 -3.56 3.01
C SER A 73 -5.29 -4.21 2.67
N TYR A 74 -5.40 -5.54 2.71
CA TYR A 74 -6.70 -6.22 2.48
C TYR A 74 -7.80 -5.76 3.45
N PRO A 75 -7.68 -5.91 4.78
CA PRO A 75 -8.72 -5.49 5.70
C PRO A 75 -8.94 -3.97 5.70
N ILE A 76 -7.89 -3.17 5.49
CA ILE A 76 -8.00 -1.70 5.47
C ILE A 76 -8.77 -1.24 4.23
N VAL A 77 -8.40 -1.71 3.04
CA VAL A 77 -9.06 -1.31 1.77
C VAL A 77 -10.48 -1.87 1.68
N LYS A 78 -10.74 -3.06 2.25
CA LYS A 78 -12.10 -3.57 2.41
C LYS A 78 -12.95 -2.64 3.28
N ALA A 79 -12.45 -2.22 4.44
CA ALA A 79 -13.12 -1.26 5.31
C ALA A 79 -13.34 0.08 4.60
N PHE A 80 -12.37 0.55 3.83
CA PHE A 80 -12.47 1.74 3.01
C PHE A 80 -13.61 1.64 1.99
N ASN A 81 -13.62 0.59 1.17
CA ASN A 81 -14.65 0.38 0.15
C ASN A 81 -16.08 0.30 0.72
N GLU A 82 -16.22 -0.23 1.93
CA GLU A 82 -17.51 -0.30 2.62
C GLU A 82 -17.90 1.00 3.35
N SER A 83 -16.98 1.96 3.48
CA SER A 83 -17.24 3.26 4.15
C SER A 83 -17.59 4.36 3.16
N PHE A 84 -17.24 4.21 1.88
CA PHE A 84 -17.44 5.21 0.85
C PHE A 84 -18.24 4.62 -0.33
N GLU A 85 -19.12 5.43 -0.93
CA GLU A 85 -20.03 4.97 -1.98
C GLU A 85 -19.32 4.64 -3.30
N ASP A 86 -18.31 5.43 -3.64
CA ASP A 86 -17.51 5.21 -4.86
C ASP A 86 -16.02 5.40 -4.56
N SER A 87 -15.34 4.29 -4.40
CA SER A 87 -13.94 4.21 -3.99
C SER A 87 -13.01 4.07 -5.20
N PHE A 88 -11.83 4.70 -5.13
CA PHE A 88 -10.76 4.56 -6.11
C PHE A 88 -9.45 4.17 -5.41
N LEU A 89 -8.83 3.09 -5.88
CA LEU A 89 -7.62 2.51 -5.31
C LEU A 89 -6.43 2.71 -6.25
N ILE A 90 -5.38 3.32 -5.73
CA ILE A 90 -4.10 3.49 -6.41
C ILE A 90 -3.08 2.63 -5.68
N VAL A 91 -2.46 1.70 -6.39
CA VAL A 91 -1.44 0.78 -5.83
C VAL A 91 -0.11 1.05 -6.51
N PHE A 92 0.92 1.34 -5.73
CA PHE A 92 2.31 1.36 -6.15
C PHE A 92 2.98 0.09 -5.67
N ASP A 93 3.45 -0.75 -6.59
CA ASP A 93 3.99 -2.07 -6.27
C ASP A 93 4.83 -2.62 -7.43
N ALA A 94 5.88 -3.37 -7.13
CA ALA A 94 6.63 -4.13 -8.13
C ALA A 94 5.89 -5.40 -8.57
N HIS A 95 4.97 -5.88 -7.74
CA HIS A 95 4.20 -7.10 -7.89
C HIS A 95 2.74 -6.79 -8.26
N ALA A 96 1.94 -7.80 -8.49
CA ALA A 96 0.51 -7.62 -8.76
C ALA A 96 -0.35 -8.04 -7.59
N ASP A 97 0.17 -8.84 -6.67
CA ASP A 97 -0.47 -9.31 -5.45
C ASP A 97 -1.89 -9.85 -5.66
N CYS A 98 -2.05 -10.60 -6.73
CA CYS A 98 -3.32 -11.21 -7.09
C CYS A 98 -3.17 -12.68 -7.53
N ASP A 99 -2.37 -13.45 -6.80
CA ASP A 99 -2.21 -14.88 -6.96
C ASP A 99 -3.54 -15.63 -6.68
N TYR A 100 -3.54 -16.92 -6.46
CA TYR A 100 -4.76 -17.70 -6.23
C TYR A 100 -5.47 -17.24 -4.95
N SER A 101 -6.83 -17.21 -5.02
CA SER A 101 -7.66 -16.85 -3.86
C SER A 101 -7.35 -17.68 -2.64
N SER A 102 -7.29 -17.03 -1.49
CA SER A 102 -7.25 -17.63 -0.17
C SER A 102 -8.39 -17.12 0.71
N LYS A 103 -8.68 -17.82 1.81
CA LYS A 103 -9.69 -17.38 2.77
C LYS A 103 -9.23 -16.12 3.51
N GLU A 104 -7.96 -16.11 3.88
CA GLU A 104 -7.31 -14.99 4.57
C GLU A 104 -6.16 -14.50 3.67
N PRO A 105 -6.39 -13.47 2.86
CA PRO A 105 -5.40 -12.98 1.91
C PRO A 105 -4.08 -12.58 2.59
N THR A 106 -2.99 -13.09 2.03
CA THR A 106 -1.62 -12.74 2.40
C THR A 106 -1.12 -11.57 1.55
N HIS A 107 0.17 -11.23 1.66
CA HIS A 107 0.79 -10.22 0.81
C HIS A 107 0.82 -10.60 -0.68
N GLU A 108 0.68 -11.90 -1.04
CA GLU A 108 0.73 -12.36 -2.45
C GLU A 108 -0.62 -12.25 -3.18
N GLU A 109 -1.76 -12.11 -2.46
CA GLU A 109 -3.10 -12.10 -3.08
C GLU A 109 -4.07 -11.08 -2.46
N TRP A 110 -3.59 -10.13 -1.68
CA TRP A 110 -4.46 -9.14 -1.03
C TRP A 110 -5.29 -8.33 -2.02
N LEU A 111 -4.72 -7.96 -3.18
CA LEU A 111 -5.43 -7.19 -4.21
C LEU A 111 -6.56 -8.02 -4.84
N ARG A 112 -6.34 -9.32 -5.08
CA ARG A 112 -7.41 -10.23 -5.49
C ARG A 112 -8.50 -10.29 -4.42
N GLY A 113 -8.12 -10.45 -3.17
CA GLY A 113 -9.06 -10.48 -2.03
C GLY A 113 -9.96 -9.25 -1.99
N VAL A 114 -9.40 -8.06 -2.21
CA VAL A 114 -10.15 -6.79 -2.28
C VAL A 114 -11.18 -6.79 -3.42
N VAL A 115 -10.80 -7.27 -4.61
CA VAL A 115 -11.73 -7.39 -5.76
C VAL A 115 -12.82 -8.42 -5.46
N GLU A 116 -12.48 -9.56 -4.89
CA GLU A 116 -13.44 -10.61 -4.53
C GLU A 116 -14.36 -10.18 -3.38
N ALA A 117 -13.92 -9.26 -2.51
CA ALA A 117 -14.73 -8.60 -1.48
C ALA A 117 -15.63 -7.49 -2.03
N GLY A 118 -15.61 -7.21 -3.34
CA GLY A 118 -16.55 -6.32 -4.01
C GLY A 118 -16.00 -4.94 -4.38
N PHE A 119 -14.71 -4.71 -4.29
CA PHE A 119 -14.11 -3.49 -4.87
C PHE A 119 -14.27 -3.51 -6.39
N LYS A 120 -14.69 -2.39 -7.00
CA LYS A 120 -14.87 -2.28 -8.45
C LYS A 120 -13.51 -2.33 -9.17
N PRO A 121 -13.22 -3.36 -10.00
CA PRO A 121 -11.91 -3.50 -10.64
C PRO A 121 -11.54 -2.33 -11.55
N GLU A 122 -12.50 -1.69 -12.19
CA GLU A 122 -12.32 -0.51 -13.04
C GLU A 122 -11.89 0.73 -12.25
N ASN A 123 -12.03 0.71 -10.93
CA ASN A 123 -11.60 1.75 -10.02
C ASN A 123 -10.24 1.43 -9.36
N ILE A 124 -9.49 0.47 -9.90
CA ILE A 124 -8.16 0.11 -9.44
C ILE A 124 -7.12 0.45 -10.50
N VAL A 125 -6.04 1.09 -10.09
CA VAL A 125 -4.85 1.30 -10.91
C VAL A 125 -3.62 0.78 -10.20
N LEU A 126 -2.84 -0.06 -10.89
CA LEU A 126 -1.59 -0.63 -10.41
C LEU A 126 -0.42 0.00 -11.16
N ILE A 127 0.54 0.56 -10.44
CA ILE A 127 1.66 1.35 -10.98
C ILE A 127 2.98 0.70 -10.54
N GLY A 128 3.83 0.33 -11.50
CA GLY A 128 5.16 -0.23 -11.25
C GLY A 128 5.25 -1.75 -11.33
N ALA A 129 4.13 -2.46 -11.48
CA ALA A 129 4.10 -3.92 -11.48
C ALA A 129 4.88 -4.49 -12.68
N ARG A 130 6.05 -5.03 -12.39
CA ARG A 130 7.01 -5.55 -13.37
C ARG A 130 7.34 -7.02 -13.15
N LYS A 131 6.97 -7.56 -12.00
CA LYS A 131 7.04 -8.99 -11.68
C LYS A 131 5.64 -9.53 -11.45
N MET A 132 5.17 -10.33 -12.39
CA MET A 132 3.82 -10.90 -12.35
C MET A 132 3.83 -12.34 -12.89
N TRP A 133 3.14 -13.23 -12.20
CA TRP A 133 2.89 -14.58 -12.67
C TRP A 133 1.78 -14.62 -13.74
N ASP A 134 1.70 -15.69 -14.52
CA ASP A 134 0.69 -15.79 -15.58
C ASP A 134 -0.75 -15.81 -15.04
N VAL A 135 -0.96 -16.36 -13.84
CA VAL A 135 -2.26 -16.33 -13.15
C VAL A 135 -2.69 -14.91 -12.83
N GLU A 136 -1.78 -14.08 -12.36
CA GLU A 136 -2.02 -12.67 -12.04
C GLU A 136 -2.30 -11.83 -13.30
N LYS A 137 -1.45 -11.97 -14.32
CA LYS A 137 -1.68 -11.34 -15.64
C LYS A 137 -3.04 -11.67 -16.22
N LYS A 138 -3.46 -12.93 -16.06
CA LYS A 138 -4.78 -13.38 -16.51
C LYS A 138 -5.88 -12.70 -15.70
N PHE A 139 -5.77 -12.69 -14.37
CA PHE A 139 -6.74 -12.06 -13.48
C PHE A 139 -6.90 -10.55 -13.78
N LEU A 140 -5.79 -9.80 -13.82
CA LEU A 140 -5.79 -8.37 -14.12
C LEU A 140 -6.50 -8.05 -15.44
N ARG A 141 -6.19 -8.85 -16.49
CA ARG A 141 -6.81 -8.68 -17.80
C ARG A 141 -8.30 -9.02 -17.79
N GLU A 142 -8.71 -10.14 -17.17
CA GLU A 142 -10.11 -10.56 -17.10
C GLU A 142 -10.98 -9.62 -16.28
N LYS A 143 -10.42 -8.99 -15.26
CA LYS A 143 -11.07 -7.98 -14.43
C LYS A 143 -11.02 -6.57 -15.03
N GLY A 144 -10.17 -6.32 -16.02
CA GLY A 144 -9.99 -5.02 -16.63
C GLY A 144 -9.27 -4.01 -15.74
N ILE A 145 -8.45 -4.48 -14.79
CA ILE A 145 -7.65 -3.61 -13.92
C ILE A 145 -6.59 -2.89 -14.75
N LYS A 146 -6.48 -1.58 -14.58
CA LYS A 146 -5.47 -0.77 -15.26
C LYS A 146 -4.10 -0.98 -14.65
N VAL A 147 -3.12 -1.34 -15.48
CA VAL A 147 -1.73 -1.54 -15.06
C VAL A 147 -0.79 -0.64 -15.86
N PHE A 148 0.07 0.06 -15.15
CA PHE A 148 1.25 0.77 -15.67
C PHE A 148 2.51 0.04 -15.17
N GLY A 149 2.89 -1.05 -15.84
CA GLY A 149 4.04 -1.88 -15.43
C GLY A 149 5.37 -1.20 -15.71
N GLU A 150 5.52 -0.58 -16.88
CA GLU A 150 6.67 0.24 -17.23
C GLU A 150 6.27 1.72 -17.12
N VAL A 151 7.04 2.47 -16.33
CA VAL A 151 6.72 3.84 -15.99
C VAL A 151 7.62 4.79 -16.78
N TYR A 152 7.28 5.01 -18.06
CA TYR A 152 8.02 5.91 -18.95
C TYR A 152 7.39 7.31 -19.07
N ASP A 153 6.07 7.41 -18.94
CA ASP A 153 5.33 8.66 -19.08
C ASP A 153 4.59 9.00 -17.79
N LEU A 154 5.29 9.71 -16.90
CA LEU A 154 4.77 10.14 -15.60
C LEU A 154 3.56 11.09 -15.73
N GLU A 155 3.55 11.93 -16.78
CA GLU A 155 2.45 12.87 -17.02
C GLU A 155 1.18 12.09 -17.37
N ALA A 156 1.26 11.17 -18.34
CA ALA A 156 0.12 10.35 -18.73
C ALA A 156 -0.44 9.50 -17.57
N ILE A 157 0.44 8.98 -16.70
CA ILE A 157 0.01 8.24 -15.50
C ILE A 157 -0.70 9.18 -14.53
N GLY A 158 -0.10 10.33 -14.23
CA GLY A 158 -0.68 11.33 -13.34
C GLY A 158 -2.03 11.85 -13.85
N ASP A 159 -2.16 12.09 -15.15
CA ASP A 159 -3.41 12.53 -15.79
C ASP A 159 -4.48 11.43 -15.68
N TYR A 160 -4.14 10.19 -16.04
CA TYR A 160 -5.05 9.06 -15.89
C TYR A 160 -5.60 8.91 -14.46
N VAL A 161 -4.70 8.98 -13.47
CA VAL A 161 -5.09 8.84 -12.06
C VAL A 161 -6.02 10.00 -11.64
N THR A 162 -5.64 11.24 -11.95
CA THR A 162 -6.43 12.41 -11.54
C THR A 162 -7.80 12.47 -12.22
N GLU A 163 -7.89 12.09 -13.48
CA GLU A 163 -9.16 12.04 -14.22
C GLU A 163 -10.09 10.94 -13.68
N ASN A 164 -9.57 9.74 -13.42
CA ASN A 164 -10.38 8.61 -12.94
C ASN A 164 -10.74 8.70 -11.46
N ALA A 165 -10.00 9.47 -10.68
CA ALA A 165 -10.28 9.75 -9.26
C ALA A 165 -11.38 10.82 -9.06
N MET A 166 -11.78 11.56 -10.11
CA MET A 166 -12.77 12.61 -9.98
C MET A 166 -14.11 12.08 -9.47
N GLY A 167 -14.59 12.69 -8.39
CA GLY A 167 -15.87 12.33 -7.77
C GLY A 167 -15.84 11.06 -6.90
N LYS A 168 -14.68 10.46 -6.71
CA LYS A 168 -14.50 9.25 -5.91
C LYS A 168 -13.64 9.52 -4.68
N ASP A 169 -13.87 8.77 -3.61
CA ASP A 169 -12.97 8.77 -2.45
C ASP A 169 -11.74 7.91 -2.76
N VAL A 170 -10.54 8.45 -2.48
CA VAL A 170 -9.27 7.88 -2.95
C VAL A 170 -8.49 7.26 -1.80
N TYR A 171 -7.98 6.06 -2.04
CA TYR A 171 -7.01 5.36 -1.22
C TYR A 171 -5.73 5.09 -2.01
N VAL A 172 -4.57 5.25 -1.38
CA VAL A 172 -3.27 4.95 -1.97
C VAL A 172 -2.56 3.89 -1.14
N SER A 173 -2.18 2.78 -1.75
CA SER A 173 -1.31 1.78 -1.14
C SER A 173 0.07 1.88 -1.77
N VAL A 174 1.10 1.95 -0.93
CA VAL A 174 2.49 2.06 -1.37
C VAL A 174 3.30 0.92 -0.80
N ASP A 175 3.51 -0.11 -1.63
CA ASP A 175 4.60 -1.04 -1.41
C ASP A 175 5.91 -0.35 -1.75
N ILE A 176 6.84 -0.33 -0.80
CA ILE A 176 8.11 0.39 -0.99
C ILE A 176 9.01 -0.29 -2.04
N ASP A 177 8.73 -1.54 -2.41
CA ASP A 177 9.47 -2.29 -3.41
C ASP A 177 9.17 -1.86 -4.86
N VAL A 178 8.14 -1.00 -5.05
CA VAL A 178 7.93 -0.29 -6.33
C VAL A 178 9.18 0.47 -6.75
N LEU A 179 9.97 0.92 -5.79
CA LEU A 179 11.25 1.58 -6.02
C LEU A 179 12.31 0.60 -6.51
N ASP A 180 13.28 1.13 -7.25
CA ASP A 180 14.47 0.36 -7.61
C ASP A 180 15.28 -0.04 -6.37
N PRO A 181 15.85 -1.25 -6.31
CA PRO A 181 16.66 -1.70 -5.19
C PRO A 181 17.88 -0.81 -4.87
N ALA A 182 18.35 -0.01 -5.82
CA ALA A 182 19.37 1.00 -5.56
C ALA A 182 18.87 2.16 -4.68
N VAL A 183 17.54 2.39 -4.65
CA VAL A 183 16.88 3.40 -3.83
C VAL A 183 16.38 2.80 -2.52
N ALA A 184 15.65 1.69 -2.60
CA ALA A 184 15.03 0.99 -1.48
C ALA A 184 15.57 -0.45 -1.35
N PRO A 185 16.78 -0.63 -0.78
CA PRO A 185 17.41 -1.95 -0.69
C PRO A 185 16.85 -2.82 0.46
N GLY A 186 16.13 -2.24 1.40
CA GLY A 186 15.57 -2.89 2.57
C GLY A 186 14.16 -3.42 2.33
N VAL A 187 14.00 -4.34 1.36
CA VAL A 187 12.73 -5.00 1.07
C VAL A 187 12.90 -6.51 1.02
N SER A 188 11.83 -7.26 1.28
CA SER A 188 11.87 -8.73 1.27
C SER A 188 12.04 -9.28 -0.13
N TYR A 189 11.31 -8.72 -1.09
CA TYR A 189 11.30 -9.10 -2.49
C TYR A 189 11.69 -7.90 -3.34
N SER A 190 12.95 -7.87 -3.78
CA SER A 190 13.43 -6.74 -4.56
C SER A 190 13.46 -7.09 -6.05
N GLU A 191 12.82 -6.27 -6.86
CA GLU A 191 12.79 -6.39 -8.30
C GLU A 191 13.56 -5.24 -8.96
N PRO A 192 14.47 -5.51 -9.89
CA PRO A 192 15.23 -4.45 -10.58
C PRO A 192 14.33 -3.63 -11.52
N ASN A 193 14.86 -2.49 -11.97
CA ASN A 193 14.19 -1.58 -12.90
C ASN A 193 12.90 -0.96 -12.33
N GLY A 194 12.93 -0.63 -11.02
CA GLY A 194 11.87 0.09 -10.34
C GLY A 194 11.93 1.60 -10.52
N LEU A 195 11.00 2.29 -9.89
CA LEU A 195 10.98 3.75 -9.88
C LEU A 195 12.20 4.31 -9.13
N SER A 196 12.73 5.41 -9.64
CA SER A 196 13.57 6.27 -8.82
C SER A 196 12.74 7.00 -7.77
N SER A 197 13.37 7.48 -6.70
CA SER A 197 12.67 8.33 -5.72
C SER A 197 12.06 9.58 -6.36
N LYS A 198 12.72 10.17 -7.36
CA LYS A 198 12.22 11.34 -8.06
C LYS A 198 10.90 11.06 -8.80
N GLU A 199 10.79 9.93 -9.47
CA GLU A 199 9.59 9.52 -10.21
C GLU A 199 8.43 9.21 -9.25
N LEU A 200 8.69 8.44 -8.19
CA LEU A 200 7.67 8.15 -7.17
C LEU A 200 7.14 9.44 -6.53
N PHE A 201 8.02 10.32 -6.04
CA PHE A 201 7.59 11.56 -5.39
C PHE A 201 6.93 12.53 -6.37
N TYR A 202 7.25 12.50 -7.65
CA TYR A 202 6.53 13.26 -8.67
C TYR A 202 5.06 12.82 -8.74
N LEU A 203 4.81 11.52 -8.87
CA LEU A 203 3.45 10.97 -8.92
C LEU A 203 2.70 11.18 -7.60
N LEU A 204 3.33 10.89 -6.47
CA LEU A 204 2.70 11.05 -5.16
C LEU A 204 2.27 12.49 -4.89
N ARG A 205 3.09 13.49 -5.23
CA ARG A 205 2.73 14.91 -5.05
C ARG A 205 1.54 15.31 -5.89
N ARG A 206 1.39 14.79 -7.10
CA ARG A 206 0.19 15.00 -7.91
C ARG A 206 -1.04 14.36 -7.27
N ILE A 207 -0.92 13.11 -6.82
CA ILE A 207 -1.98 12.35 -6.18
C ILE A 207 -2.39 13.00 -4.85
N PHE A 208 -1.45 13.48 -4.06
CA PHE A 208 -1.72 14.13 -2.77
C PHE A 208 -2.45 15.48 -2.90
N CYS A 209 -2.49 16.05 -4.10
CA CYS A 209 -3.33 17.21 -4.40
C CYS A 209 -4.80 16.84 -4.64
N ILE A 210 -5.16 15.55 -4.73
CA ILE A 210 -6.55 15.11 -4.90
C ILE A 210 -7.32 15.38 -3.60
N LYS A 211 -8.34 16.24 -3.65
CA LYS A 211 -9.09 16.69 -2.46
C LYS A 211 -9.83 15.56 -1.75
N SER A 212 -10.22 14.54 -2.49
CA SER A 212 -10.92 13.35 -1.97
C SER A 212 -9.97 12.23 -1.54
N LEU A 213 -8.68 12.48 -1.46
CA LEU A 213 -7.72 11.53 -0.90
C LEU A 213 -7.96 11.42 0.62
N ARG A 214 -8.34 10.20 1.05
CA ARG A 214 -8.74 9.89 2.43
C ARG A 214 -7.63 9.23 3.23
N ALA A 215 -6.92 8.30 2.61
CA ALA A 215 -5.91 7.56 3.34
C ALA A 215 -4.79 7.02 2.44
N ILE A 216 -3.67 6.70 3.08
CA ILE A 216 -2.59 5.94 2.50
C ILE A 216 -2.16 4.81 3.43
N ASP A 217 -1.60 3.75 2.88
CA ASP A 217 -0.68 2.88 3.60
C ASP A 217 0.71 2.87 2.97
N VAL A 218 1.71 2.51 3.79
CA VAL A 218 3.09 2.28 3.36
C VAL A 218 3.55 0.98 3.99
N VAL A 219 4.03 0.03 3.18
CA VAL A 219 4.28 -1.36 3.57
C VAL A 219 5.62 -1.90 3.04
N GLU A 220 5.99 -3.10 3.50
CA GLU A 220 7.06 -3.97 2.98
C GLU A 220 8.51 -3.50 3.27
N VAL A 221 8.74 -2.56 4.18
CA VAL A 221 10.11 -2.28 4.61
C VAL A 221 10.64 -3.40 5.49
N ASP A 222 11.62 -4.14 5.02
CA ASP A 222 12.38 -5.12 5.81
C ASP A 222 13.46 -4.40 6.62
N VAL A 223 13.14 -4.06 7.86
CA VAL A 223 14.02 -3.29 8.76
C VAL A 223 15.32 -4.01 9.04
N VAL A 224 15.30 -5.35 9.13
CA VAL A 224 16.48 -6.16 9.39
C VAL A 224 17.44 -6.10 8.21
N LYS A 225 16.92 -6.19 6.99
CA LYS A 225 17.74 -5.99 5.78
C LYS A 225 18.23 -4.56 5.62
N ASP A 226 17.40 -3.57 5.99
CA ASP A 226 17.70 -2.16 5.78
C ASP A 226 18.77 -1.62 6.75
N GLU A 227 18.99 -2.27 7.88
CA GLU A 227 19.99 -1.86 8.88
C GLU A 227 21.38 -1.69 8.26
N LYS A 228 21.81 -2.62 7.42
CA LYS A 228 23.11 -2.56 6.74
C LYS A 228 23.25 -1.43 5.72
N TYR A 229 22.12 -0.77 5.39
CA TYR A 229 22.05 0.39 4.48
C TYR A 229 21.72 1.69 5.22
N ASP A 230 21.97 1.72 6.55
CA ASP A 230 21.69 2.88 7.38
C ASP A 230 20.21 3.32 7.33
N PHE A 231 19.31 2.35 7.31
CA PHE A 231 17.85 2.54 7.27
C PHE A 231 17.41 3.46 6.12
N ARG A 232 18.00 3.29 4.95
CA ARG A 232 17.70 4.09 3.77
C ARG A 232 16.26 3.93 3.32
N THR A 233 15.75 2.70 3.30
CA THR A 233 14.38 2.39 2.89
C THR A 233 13.38 2.94 3.90
N VAL A 234 13.65 2.82 5.19
CA VAL A 234 12.88 3.46 6.27
C VAL A 234 12.79 4.97 6.06
N LYS A 235 13.91 5.64 5.76
CA LYS A 235 13.94 7.10 5.50
C LYS A 235 13.09 7.50 4.31
N VAL A 236 13.05 6.68 3.26
CA VAL A 236 12.17 6.93 2.10
C VAL A 236 10.71 6.72 2.47
N ALA A 237 10.36 5.64 3.17
CA ALA A 237 9.00 5.39 3.67
C ALA A 237 8.50 6.52 4.58
N ALA A 238 9.34 6.96 5.54
CA ALA A 238 9.05 8.11 6.39
C ALA A 238 8.82 9.38 5.56
N LYS A 239 9.60 9.60 4.50
CA LYS A 239 9.42 10.77 3.63
C LYS A 239 8.09 10.72 2.86
N ILE A 240 7.61 9.55 2.44
CA ILE A 240 6.29 9.40 1.81
C ILE A 240 5.20 9.82 2.79
N VAL A 241 5.26 9.34 4.02
CA VAL A 241 4.30 9.71 5.08
C VAL A 241 4.37 11.22 5.37
N ASP A 242 5.57 11.80 5.50
CA ASP A 242 5.75 13.24 5.74
C ASP A 242 5.13 14.11 4.63
N GLU A 243 5.28 13.73 3.36
CA GLU A 243 4.67 14.44 2.23
C GLU A 243 3.12 14.38 2.29
N PHE A 244 2.56 13.21 2.66
CA PHE A 244 1.12 13.08 2.83
C PHE A 244 0.60 13.92 4.03
N LEU A 245 1.31 13.94 5.14
CA LEU A 245 0.92 14.73 6.33
C LEU A 245 0.87 16.24 6.04
N LYS A 246 1.54 16.70 5.00
CA LYS A 246 1.61 18.09 4.55
C LYS A 246 0.60 18.44 3.45
N SER A 247 -0.17 17.47 2.96
CA SER A 247 -1.09 17.63 1.83
C SER A 247 -2.50 18.14 2.19
#